data_34f87aa99cfb181f348b299babcb146e
#
_entry.id   34f87aa99cfb181f348b299babcb146e
#
_cell.length_a   1.000
_cell.length_b   1.000
_cell.length_c   1.000
_cell.angle_alpha   90.00
_cell.angle_beta   90.00
_cell.angle_gamma   90.00
#
_symmetry.space_group_name_H-M   'P 1'
#
loop_
_entity.id
_entity.type
_entity.pdbx_description
1 polymer ?
#
loop_
_entity_poly.entity_id
_entity_poly.type
_entity_poly.pdbx_seq_one_letter_code
_entity_poly.pdbx_strand_id
1 'polypeptide(L)'
;MNKPPFEINDTIINRLADITTKLGGLGAIANKKMDLHLRKAGVIRMISSSCAIEANTLTEQQVEGIINGKRIIAPVRDIIEIMNAYEAYTAIDDIEPYETSSFLKAHGMIVKQLAEDAGMYRDGDVGVYDNGMIVHMGARPQFVPGLMDELFKWAETSQLNPIIKACVMHYEIETVHPFSDGNGRIGRLWQSVILCRYNELFKLMPIETLVYENQQRYYGSIEASRKENSSTPFIEFMMEMISKTIDAFGIDGDRLPGLNKEYLKKLNKGEKEMLRNIIGNFDTDDKITMGQLSETTYYSNSAIRNHLKKLTDEKILVASGENKGRKYVLNKKVFSP
;
A
#
# COMPACT_ATOMS: atom_id res chain seq x y z
N MET A 1 -24.55 16.53 -12.89
CA MET A 1 -23.59 15.65 -12.20
C MET A 1 -23.16 16.35 -10.94
N ASN A 2 -23.56 15.85 -9.80
CA ASN A 2 -23.16 16.44 -8.52
C ASN A 2 -21.72 16.03 -8.21
N LYS A 3 -20.84 17.02 -8.05
CA LYS A 3 -19.49 16.81 -7.53
C LYS A 3 -19.62 16.42 -6.04
N PRO A 4 -18.89 15.39 -5.56
CA PRO A 4 -18.80 15.14 -4.14
C PRO A 4 -18.42 16.41 -3.35
N PRO A 5 -18.98 16.64 -2.17
CA PRO A 5 -18.75 17.86 -1.42
C PRO A 5 -17.36 17.83 -0.76
N PHE A 6 -16.43 18.64 -1.27
CA PHE A 6 -15.12 18.92 -0.66
C PHE A 6 -14.52 20.22 -1.19
N GLU A 7 -13.59 20.76 -0.43
CA GLU A 7 -12.80 21.93 -0.79
C GLU A 7 -11.32 21.59 -0.91
N ILE A 8 -10.67 22.19 -1.90
CA ILE A 8 -9.21 22.11 -2.05
C ILE A 8 -8.62 23.32 -1.32
N ASN A 9 -8.11 23.08 -0.14
CA ASN A 9 -7.47 24.09 0.70
C ASN A 9 -5.93 23.98 0.67
N ASP A 10 -5.26 24.90 1.34
CA ASP A 10 -3.79 24.96 1.39
C ASP A 10 -3.16 23.70 1.96
N THR A 11 -3.81 23.04 2.93
CA THR A 11 -3.33 21.78 3.51
C THR A 11 -3.27 20.68 2.45
N ILE A 12 -4.34 20.52 1.67
CA ILE A 12 -4.42 19.52 0.60
C ILE A 12 -3.39 19.82 -0.49
N ILE A 13 -3.27 21.10 -0.91
CA ILE A 13 -2.29 21.52 -1.93
C ILE A 13 -0.86 21.21 -1.46
N ASN A 14 -0.50 21.61 -0.24
CA ASN A 14 0.83 21.41 0.30
C ASN A 14 1.16 19.92 0.48
N ARG A 15 0.20 19.11 0.96
CA ARG A 15 0.38 17.65 1.06
C ARG A 15 0.53 16.99 -0.30
N LEU A 16 -0.24 17.42 -1.30
CA LEU A 16 -0.11 16.90 -2.66
C LEU A 16 1.28 17.18 -3.24
N ALA A 17 1.78 18.40 -3.08
CA ALA A 17 3.13 18.79 -3.50
C ALA A 17 4.20 17.95 -2.79
N ASP A 18 4.07 17.73 -1.47
CA ASP A 18 4.98 16.89 -0.69
C ASP A 18 4.96 15.43 -1.19
N ILE A 19 3.78 14.81 -1.33
CA ILE A 19 3.63 13.44 -1.81
C ILE A 19 4.24 13.27 -3.20
N THR A 20 3.93 14.16 -4.13
CA THR A 20 4.44 14.07 -5.52
C THR A 20 5.95 14.26 -5.59
N THR A 21 6.52 15.14 -4.77
CA THR A 21 7.97 15.34 -4.66
C THR A 21 8.65 14.07 -4.12
N LYS A 22 8.11 13.49 -3.06
CA LYS A 22 8.63 12.25 -2.46
C LYS A 22 8.58 11.07 -3.45
N LEU A 23 7.45 10.90 -4.15
CA LEU A 23 7.30 9.86 -5.18
C LEU A 23 8.30 10.06 -6.33
N GLY A 24 8.51 11.30 -6.78
CA GLY A 24 9.51 11.62 -7.80
C GLY A 24 10.93 11.25 -7.37
N GLY A 25 11.28 11.51 -6.11
CA GLY A 25 12.57 11.11 -5.53
C GLY A 25 12.75 9.59 -5.44
N LEU A 26 11.68 8.84 -5.16
CA LEU A 26 11.72 7.38 -5.10
C LEU A 26 11.70 6.73 -6.50
N GLY A 27 11.01 7.34 -7.48
CA GLY A 27 10.92 6.82 -8.85
C GLY A 27 12.27 6.68 -9.54
N ALA A 28 13.23 7.53 -9.20
CA ALA A 28 14.62 7.42 -9.67
C ALA A 28 15.35 6.16 -9.14
N ILE A 29 14.87 5.61 -8.02
CA ILE A 29 15.42 4.43 -7.35
C ILE A 29 14.72 3.14 -7.81
N ALA A 30 13.41 3.23 -8.14
CA ALA A 30 12.54 2.09 -8.42
C ALA A 30 12.62 1.56 -9.87
N ASN A 31 13.39 2.20 -10.74
CA ASN A 31 13.36 1.99 -12.19
C ASN A 31 13.99 0.68 -12.71
N LYS A 32 14.32 -0.32 -11.85
CA LYS A 32 14.68 -1.66 -12.33
C LYS A 32 14.26 -2.75 -11.33
N LYS A 33 13.39 -3.64 -11.77
CA LYS A 33 12.93 -4.86 -11.07
C LYS A 33 12.44 -4.60 -9.65
N MET A 34 11.19 -4.20 -9.56
CA MET A 34 10.43 -4.23 -8.31
C MET A 34 10.49 -5.66 -7.76
N ASP A 35 11.21 -5.86 -6.65
CA ASP A 35 11.45 -7.17 -6.06
C ASP A 35 10.11 -7.84 -5.73
N LEU A 36 9.88 -9.03 -6.25
CA LEU A 36 8.67 -9.81 -6.04
C LEU A 36 8.41 -10.07 -4.54
N HIS A 37 9.49 -10.21 -3.76
CA HIS A 37 9.42 -10.38 -2.31
C HIS A 37 8.92 -9.11 -1.58
N LEU A 38 9.37 -7.92 -2.00
CA LEU A 38 8.89 -6.65 -1.44
C LEU A 38 7.41 -6.45 -1.74
N ARG A 39 7.00 -6.78 -2.97
CA ARG A 39 5.59 -6.72 -3.38
C ARG A 39 4.73 -7.64 -2.51
N LYS A 40 5.16 -8.88 -2.31
CA LYS A 40 4.46 -9.85 -1.46
C LYS A 40 4.38 -9.39 0.00
N ALA A 41 5.48 -8.91 0.57
CA ALA A 41 5.50 -8.39 1.95
C ALA A 41 4.58 -7.15 2.10
N GLY A 42 4.58 -6.24 1.13
CA GLY A 42 3.66 -5.10 1.08
C GLY A 42 2.20 -5.54 1.07
N VAL A 43 1.84 -6.46 0.18
CA VAL A 43 0.49 -7.01 0.07
C VAL A 43 0.06 -7.72 1.37
N ILE A 44 0.92 -8.50 2.00
CA ILE A 44 0.62 -9.14 3.30
C ILE A 44 0.27 -8.10 4.37
N ARG A 45 1.04 -7.00 4.46
CA ARG A 45 0.76 -5.92 5.41
C ARG A 45 -0.54 -5.18 5.10
N MET A 46 -0.80 -4.87 3.82
CA MET A 46 -2.06 -4.26 3.37
C MET A 46 -3.25 -5.10 3.82
N ILE A 47 -3.22 -6.40 3.54
CA ILE A 47 -4.28 -7.35 3.89
C ILE A 47 -4.45 -7.44 5.40
N SER A 48 -3.36 -7.72 6.13
CA SER A 48 -3.38 -7.85 7.58
C SER A 48 -3.99 -6.62 8.24
N SER A 49 -3.54 -5.43 7.85
CA SER A 49 -4.03 -4.17 8.41
C SER A 49 -5.47 -3.86 8.00
N SER A 50 -5.83 -4.06 6.73
CA SER A 50 -7.20 -3.82 6.26
C SER A 50 -8.21 -4.73 6.95
N CYS A 51 -7.90 -6.00 7.15
CA CYS A 51 -8.76 -6.92 7.87
C CYS A 51 -8.78 -6.65 9.38
N ALA A 52 -7.65 -6.23 9.98
CA ALA A 52 -7.58 -5.87 11.40
C ALA A 52 -8.43 -4.63 11.73
N ILE A 53 -8.60 -3.67 10.81
CA ILE A 53 -9.53 -2.54 10.96
C ILE A 53 -10.96 -3.06 11.17
N GLU A 54 -11.34 -4.16 10.53
CA GLU A 54 -12.65 -4.83 10.66
C GLU A 54 -12.67 -5.90 11.76
N ALA A 55 -11.77 -5.79 12.74
CA ALA A 55 -11.66 -6.69 13.88
C ALA A 55 -11.27 -8.15 13.56
N ASN A 56 -10.64 -8.42 12.41
CA ASN A 56 -9.97 -9.71 12.18
C ASN A 56 -8.84 -9.89 13.19
N THR A 57 -8.76 -11.05 13.82
CA THR A 57 -7.88 -11.29 14.97
C THR A 57 -6.51 -11.87 14.62
N LEU A 58 -6.26 -12.13 13.33
CA LEU A 58 -5.03 -12.77 12.86
C LEU A 58 -3.84 -11.81 12.87
N THR A 59 -2.72 -12.30 13.41
CA THR A 59 -1.45 -11.57 13.35
C THR A 59 -0.87 -11.58 11.94
N GLU A 60 0.01 -10.62 11.62
CA GLU A 60 0.70 -10.57 10.31
C GLU A 60 1.42 -11.89 9.97
N GLN A 61 2.04 -12.54 10.96
CA GLN A 61 2.68 -13.85 10.78
C GLN A 61 1.69 -14.97 10.43
N GLN A 62 0.50 -14.96 11.02
CA GLN A 62 -0.56 -15.91 10.71
C GLN A 62 -1.12 -15.66 9.30
N VAL A 63 -1.33 -14.38 8.93
CA VAL A 63 -1.73 -13.97 7.57
C VAL A 63 -0.70 -14.45 6.56
N GLU A 64 0.59 -14.20 6.79
CA GLU A 64 1.67 -14.72 5.94
C GLU A 64 1.66 -16.25 5.85
N GLY A 65 1.43 -16.92 6.98
CA GLY A 65 1.30 -18.37 7.02
C GLY A 65 0.17 -18.88 6.14
N ILE A 66 -1.02 -18.30 6.21
CA ILE A 66 -2.19 -18.64 5.39
C ILE A 66 -1.87 -18.45 3.91
N ILE A 67 -1.33 -17.30 3.52
CA ILE A 67 -0.96 -16.97 2.14
C ILE A 67 0.10 -17.94 1.59
N ASN A 68 0.99 -18.44 2.45
CA ASN A 68 2.01 -19.45 2.10
C ASN A 68 1.50 -20.90 2.19
N GLY A 69 0.19 -21.12 2.39
CA GLY A 69 -0.42 -22.46 2.44
C GLY A 69 -0.16 -23.23 3.73
N LYS A 70 0.32 -22.58 4.80
CA LYS A 70 0.49 -23.22 6.11
C LYS A 70 -0.87 -23.40 6.80
N ARG A 71 -1.03 -24.50 7.52
CA ARG A 71 -2.21 -24.74 8.35
C ARG A 71 -2.15 -23.84 9.59
N ILE A 72 -3.06 -22.88 9.68
CA ILE A 72 -3.24 -21.99 10.83
C ILE A 72 -4.56 -22.35 11.53
N ILE A 73 -4.53 -22.41 12.86
CA ILE A 73 -5.74 -22.63 13.67
C ILE A 73 -6.28 -21.25 14.03
N ALA A 74 -7.43 -20.91 13.46
CA ALA A 74 -8.11 -19.63 13.65
C ALA A 74 -9.62 -19.79 13.30
N PRO A 75 -10.46 -18.80 13.60
CA PRO A 75 -11.85 -18.79 13.12
C PRO A 75 -11.89 -18.91 11.59
N VAL A 76 -12.78 -19.77 11.10
CA VAL A 76 -12.89 -20.04 9.65
C VAL A 76 -13.21 -18.76 8.87
N ARG A 77 -14.06 -17.89 9.43
CA ARG A 77 -14.41 -16.60 8.84
C ARG A 77 -13.17 -15.72 8.63
N ASP A 78 -12.29 -15.64 9.64
CA ASP A 78 -11.06 -14.82 9.59
C ASP A 78 -10.12 -15.33 8.49
N ILE A 79 -9.99 -16.65 8.34
CA ILE A 79 -9.17 -17.26 7.29
C ILE A 79 -9.74 -16.96 5.89
N ILE A 80 -11.06 -17.11 5.71
CA ILE A 80 -11.74 -16.80 4.44
C ILE A 80 -11.53 -15.33 4.08
N GLU A 81 -11.68 -14.43 5.05
CA GLU A 81 -11.50 -13.00 4.85
C GLU A 81 -10.08 -12.67 4.35
N ILE A 82 -9.03 -13.26 4.95
CA ILE A 82 -7.66 -13.09 4.48
C ILE A 82 -7.46 -13.62 3.06
N MET A 83 -7.98 -14.80 2.75
CA MET A 83 -7.85 -15.39 1.41
C MET A 83 -8.56 -14.56 0.35
N ASN A 84 -9.75 -14.05 0.65
CA ASN A 84 -10.50 -13.16 -0.21
C ASN A 84 -9.76 -11.83 -0.44
N ALA A 85 -9.24 -11.22 0.61
CA ALA A 85 -8.42 -10.01 0.50
C ALA A 85 -7.16 -10.28 -0.33
N TYR A 86 -6.51 -11.43 -0.15
CA TYR A 86 -5.34 -11.81 -0.95
C TYR A 86 -5.67 -11.94 -2.44
N GLU A 87 -6.79 -12.59 -2.79
CA GLU A 87 -7.29 -12.69 -4.17
C GLU A 87 -7.51 -11.28 -4.76
N ALA A 88 -8.19 -10.39 -4.03
CA ALA A 88 -8.51 -9.04 -4.49
C ALA A 88 -7.28 -8.14 -4.64
N TYR A 89 -6.37 -8.12 -3.65
CA TYR A 89 -5.16 -7.29 -3.72
C TYR A 89 -4.13 -7.79 -4.74
N THR A 90 -4.10 -9.09 -5.03
CA THR A 90 -3.23 -9.62 -6.09
C THR A 90 -3.75 -9.35 -7.49
N ALA A 91 -5.08 -9.21 -7.64
CA ALA A 91 -5.73 -8.86 -8.89
C ALA A 91 -5.81 -7.35 -9.16
N ILE A 92 -5.16 -6.50 -8.33
CA ILE A 92 -5.29 -5.04 -8.39
C ILE A 92 -4.95 -4.43 -9.75
N ASP A 93 -4.06 -5.06 -10.51
CA ASP A 93 -3.65 -4.63 -11.85
C ASP A 93 -4.74 -4.87 -12.92
N ASP A 94 -5.64 -5.82 -12.66
CA ASP A 94 -6.73 -6.21 -13.56
C ASP A 94 -8.04 -5.47 -13.26
N ILE A 95 -8.05 -4.60 -12.24
CA ILE A 95 -9.21 -3.83 -11.82
C ILE A 95 -9.21 -2.46 -12.50
N GLU A 96 -10.28 -2.15 -13.24
CA GLU A 96 -10.47 -0.83 -13.84
C GLU A 96 -11.02 0.17 -12.81
N PRO A 97 -10.27 1.24 -12.44
CA PRO A 97 -10.56 2.07 -11.26
C PRO A 97 -11.83 2.92 -11.38
N TYR A 98 -12.34 3.13 -12.59
CA TYR A 98 -13.47 4.02 -12.85
C TYR A 98 -14.68 3.30 -13.46
N GLU A 99 -14.72 1.96 -13.36
CA GLU A 99 -15.83 1.13 -13.83
C GLU A 99 -16.61 0.53 -12.66
N THR A 100 -17.91 0.79 -12.60
CA THR A 100 -18.84 0.21 -11.62
C THR A 100 -18.84 -1.32 -11.65
N SER A 101 -18.74 -1.91 -12.84
CA SER A 101 -18.67 -3.37 -13.02
C SER A 101 -17.44 -3.99 -12.34
N SER A 102 -16.28 -3.34 -12.46
CA SER A 102 -15.05 -3.75 -11.79
C SER A 102 -15.15 -3.60 -10.26
N PHE A 103 -15.84 -2.55 -9.79
CA PHE A 103 -16.10 -2.34 -8.36
C PHE A 103 -16.97 -3.45 -7.76
N LEU A 104 -18.08 -3.80 -8.42
CA LEU A 104 -18.95 -4.88 -7.99
C LEU A 104 -18.21 -6.23 -7.99
N LYS A 105 -17.42 -6.51 -9.02
CA LYS A 105 -16.60 -7.72 -9.11
C LYS A 105 -15.59 -7.77 -7.95
N ALA A 106 -14.89 -6.67 -7.66
CA ALA A 106 -13.91 -6.60 -6.57
C ALA A 106 -14.58 -6.80 -5.20
N HIS A 107 -15.77 -6.21 -4.96
CA HIS A 107 -16.56 -6.49 -3.77
C HIS A 107 -16.92 -7.98 -3.65
N GLY A 108 -17.37 -8.59 -4.76
CA GLY A 108 -17.67 -10.01 -4.81
C GLY A 108 -16.48 -10.90 -4.42
N MET A 109 -15.25 -10.49 -4.75
CA MET A 109 -14.03 -11.17 -4.30
C MET A 109 -13.81 -11.01 -2.80
N ILE A 110 -13.95 -9.79 -2.25
CA ILE A 110 -13.68 -9.49 -0.84
C ILE A 110 -14.62 -10.22 0.12
N VAL A 111 -15.90 -10.36 -0.23
CA VAL A 111 -16.91 -10.99 0.64
C VAL A 111 -17.36 -12.38 0.19
N LYS A 112 -16.63 -13.01 -0.73
CA LYS A 112 -16.88 -14.36 -1.23
C LYS A 112 -17.04 -15.34 -0.06
N GLN A 113 -18.13 -16.07 -0.03
CA GLN A 113 -18.52 -16.98 1.08
C GLN A 113 -18.75 -16.30 2.45
N LEU A 114 -18.73 -14.97 2.52
CA LEU A 114 -18.98 -14.21 3.75
C LEU A 114 -20.34 -13.48 3.71
N ALA A 115 -20.79 -13.09 2.51
CA ALA A 115 -22.10 -12.47 2.26
C ALA A 115 -22.82 -13.14 1.09
N GLU A 116 -24.14 -13.24 1.18
CA GLU A 116 -24.99 -13.86 0.13
C GLU A 116 -25.12 -12.97 -1.10
N ASP A 117 -25.07 -11.64 -0.92
CA ASP A 117 -25.19 -10.59 -1.94
C ASP A 117 -23.81 -10.11 -2.46
N ALA A 118 -22.82 -11.01 -2.45
CA ALA A 118 -21.47 -10.71 -2.90
C ALA A 118 -21.45 -10.15 -4.35
N GLY A 119 -20.95 -8.92 -4.52
CA GLY A 119 -20.89 -8.24 -5.82
C GLY A 119 -22.19 -7.57 -6.24
N MET A 120 -23.18 -7.46 -5.37
CA MET A 120 -24.45 -6.77 -5.62
C MET A 120 -24.66 -5.64 -4.62
N TYR A 121 -25.25 -4.55 -5.06
CA TYR A 121 -25.69 -3.51 -4.14
C TYR A 121 -26.80 -4.04 -3.26
N ARG A 122 -26.82 -3.61 -2.00
CA ARG A 122 -27.86 -3.97 -1.03
C ARG A 122 -29.23 -3.46 -1.45
N ASP A 123 -30.25 -4.19 -1.05
CA ASP A 123 -31.67 -3.84 -1.21
C ASP A 123 -32.33 -3.40 0.11
N GLY A 124 -31.64 -3.62 1.25
CA GLY A 124 -32.07 -3.24 2.58
C GLY A 124 -31.35 -2.01 3.15
N ASP A 125 -31.93 -1.40 4.20
CA ASP A 125 -31.28 -0.35 4.96
C ASP A 125 -30.12 -0.93 5.78
N VAL A 126 -29.00 -0.19 5.88
CA VAL A 126 -27.87 -0.55 6.73
C VAL A 126 -27.44 0.64 7.60
N GLY A 127 -26.99 0.32 8.80
CA GLY A 127 -26.43 1.30 9.73
C GLY A 127 -25.06 0.86 10.22
N VAL A 128 -24.18 1.81 10.44
CA VAL A 128 -22.92 1.60 11.17
C VAL A 128 -23.22 1.82 12.65
N TYR A 129 -22.83 0.85 13.47
CA TYR A 129 -23.05 0.87 14.91
C TYR A 129 -21.74 1.05 15.65
N ASP A 130 -21.76 1.91 16.65
CA ASP A 130 -20.70 2.02 17.66
C ASP A 130 -21.34 1.90 19.04
N ASN A 131 -20.84 0.95 19.87
CA ASN A 131 -21.37 0.67 21.20
C ASN A 131 -22.90 0.51 21.25
N GLY A 132 -23.49 -0.09 20.21
CA GLY A 132 -24.93 -0.33 20.10
C GLY A 132 -25.75 0.88 19.66
N MET A 133 -25.14 2.02 19.40
CA MET A 133 -25.79 3.20 18.84
C MET A 133 -25.50 3.32 17.34
N ILE A 134 -26.51 3.74 16.57
CA ILE A 134 -26.33 4.03 15.16
C ILE A 134 -25.54 5.34 15.04
N VAL A 135 -24.32 5.24 14.51
CA VAL A 135 -23.45 6.41 14.24
C VAL A 135 -23.56 6.88 12.80
N HIS A 136 -24.03 6.03 11.91
CA HIS A 136 -24.30 6.38 10.52
C HIS A 136 -25.38 5.48 9.92
N MET A 137 -26.25 6.08 9.11
CA MET A 137 -27.17 5.36 8.22
C MET A 137 -26.67 5.52 6.78
N GLY A 138 -26.46 4.42 6.10
CA GLY A 138 -26.17 4.42 4.67
C GLY A 138 -27.27 5.11 3.86
N ALA A 139 -27.00 5.44 2.62
CA ALA A 139 -28.00 5.97 1.69
C ALA A 139 -29.20 4.99 1.58
N ARG A 140 -30.41 5.51 1.32
CA ARG A 140 -31.57 4.62 1.08
C ARG A 140 -31.30 3.69 -0.10
N PRO A 141 -31.63 2.40 -0.02
CA PRO A 141 -31.22 1.38 -1.00
C PRO A 141 -31.55 1.75 -2.44
N GLN A 142 -32.75 2.31 -2.68
CA GLN A 142 -33.16 2.69 -4.03
C GLN A 142 -32.29 3.74 -4.70
N PHE A 143 -31.52 4.53 -3.94
CA PHE A 143 -30.63 5.55 -4.47
C PHE A 143 -29.20 5.08 -4.65
N VAL A 144 -28.81 3.96 -4.02
CA VAL A 144 -27.42 3.45 -4.03
C VAL A 144 -26.88 3.27 -5.45
N PRO A 145 -27.55 2.59 -6.39
CA PRO A 145 -27.02 2.42 -7.74
C PRO A 145 -26.73 3.77 -8.42
N GLY A 146 -27.70 4.70 -8.36
CA GLY A 146 -27.54 6.02 -8.98
C GLY A 146 -26.43 6.86 -8.36
N LEU A 147 -26.29 6.84 -7.03
CA LEU A 147 -25.22 7.55 -6.32
C LEU A 147 -23.83 6.99 -6.69
N MET A 148 -23.70 5.67 -6.79
CA MET A 148 -22.46 5.02 -7.18
C MET A 148 -22.13 5.33 -8.66
N ASP A 149 -23.08 5.26 -9.56
CA ASP A 149 -22.86 5.61 -10.98
C ASP A 149 -22.44 7.08 -11.14
N GLU A 150 -23.06 8.02 -10.40
CA GLU A 150 -22.63 9.42 -10.39
C GLU A 150 -21.22 9.59 -9.85
N LEU A 151 -20.85 8.88 -8.77
CA LEU A 151 -19.53 8.92 -8.16
C LEU A 151 -18.46 8.40 -9.13
N PHE A 152 -18.68 7.26 -9.75
CA PHE A 152 -17.75 6.68 -10.72
C PHE A 152 -17.58 7.58 -11.95
N LYS A 153 -18.68 8.12 -12.48
CA LYS A 153 -18.63 9.06 -13.61
C LYS A 153 -17.91 10.35 -13.25
N TRP A 154 -18.09 10.87 -12.02
CA TRP A 154 -17.32 12.01 -11.55
C TRP A 154 -15.82 11.67 -11.48
N ALA A 155 -15.45 10.53 -10.94
CA ALA A 155 -14.05 10.11 -10.82
C ALA A 155 -13.38 9.91 -12.19
N GLU A 156 -14.11 9.37 -13.18
CA GLU A 156 -13.64 9.20 -14.55
C GLU A 156 -13.38 10.56 -15.23
N THR A 157 -14.35 11.48 -15.15
CA THR A 157 -14.29 12.74 -15.90
C THR A 157 -13.53 13.86 -15.20
N SER A 158 -13.28 13.73 -13.89
CA SER A 158 -12.57 14.73 -13.08
C SER A 158 -11.10 14.85 -13.48
N GLN A 159 -10.61 16.08 -13.63
CA GLN A 159 -9.20 16.40 -13.91
C GLN A 159 -8.36 16.52 -12.63
N LEU A 160 -8.92 16.18 -11.47
CA LEU A 160 -8.17 16.21 -10.20
C LEU A 160 -7.07 15.14 -10.19
N ASN A 161 -6.03 15.43 -9.42
CA ASN A 161 -4.96 14.46 -9.20
C ASN A 161 -5.54 13.15 -8.64
N PRO A 162 -5.12 11.98 -9.15
CA PRO A 162 -5.63 10.67 -8.71
C PRO A 162 -5.49 10.41 -7.20
N ILE A 163 -4.51 11.01 -6.51
CA ILE A 163 -4.36 10.89 -5.06
C ILE A 163 -5.58 11.49 -4.35
N ILE A 164 -6.05 12.68 -4.78
CA ILE A 164 -7.25 13.32 -4.22
C ILE A 164 -8.48 12.47 -4.57
N LYS A 165 -8.59 12.04 -5.84
CA LYS A 165 -9.72 11.19 -6.27
C LYS A 165 -9.82 9.90 -5.45
N ALA A 166 -8.69 9.28 -5.15
CA ALA A 166 -8.63 8.06 -4.34
C ALA A 166 -9.19 8.30 -2.92
N CYS A 167 -8.84 9.42 -2.29
CA CYS A 167 -9.35 9.78 -0.97
C CYS A 167 -10.86 10.09 -1.01
N VAL A 168 -11.33 10.83 -2.02
CA VAL A 168 -12.75 11.15 -2.19
C VAL A 168 -13.56 9.86 -2.42
N MET A 169 -13.13 9.00 -3.35
CA MET A 169 -13.81 7.74 -3.64
C MET A 169 -13.93 6.87 -2.39
N HIS A 170 -12.85 6.76 -1.59
CA HIS A 170 -12.87 6.01 -0.35
C HIS A 170 -13.94 6.56 0.62
N TYR A 171 -13.96 7.87 0.85
CA TYR A 171 -14.93 8.49 1.75
C TYR A 171 -16.38 8.34 1.26
N GLU A 172 -16.61 8.56 -0.02
CA GLU A 172 -17.97 8.45 -0.58
C GLU A 172 -18.50 7.01 -0.55
N ILE A 173 -17.65 6.00 -0.77
CA ILE A 173 -18.00 4.59 -0.60
C ILE A 173 -18.41 4.31 0.86
N GLU A 174 -17.64 4.82 1.84
CA GLU A 174 -17.97 4.68 3.26
C GLU A 174 -19.27 5.41 3.65
N THR A 175 -19.58 6.51 2.97
CA THR A 175 -20.77 7.33 3.23
C THR A 175 -22.03 6.75 2.59
N VAL A 176 -21.97 6.38 1.32
CA VAL A 176 -23.08 5.75 0.59
C VAL A 176 -23.38 4.37 1.20
N HIS A 177 -22.33 3.68 1.63
CA HIS A 177 -22.38 2.35 2.25
C HIS A 177 -23.14 1.35 1.36
N PRO A 178 -22.63 1.09 0.13
CA PRO A 178 -23.43 0.47 -0.93
C PRO A 178 -23.73 -1.02 -0.73
N PHE A 179 -23.13 -1.71 0.22
CA PHE A 179 -23.23 -3.13 0.43
C PHE A 179 -23.75 -3.47 1.82
N SER A 180 -24.21 -4.70 2.00
CA SER A 180 -24.65 -5.24 3.30
C SER A 180 -23.45 -5.49 4.25
N ASP A 181 -22.30 -5.92 3.72
CA ASP A 181 -21.02 -6.12 4.42
C ASP A 181 -19.84 -5.74 3.50
N GLY A 182 -18.69 -5.48 4.06
CA GLY A 182 -17.44 -5.26 3.33
C GLY A 182 -17.20 -3.84 2.81
N ASN A 183 -18.01 -2.85 3.20
CA ASN A 183 -17.86 -1.46 2.72
C ASN A 183 -16.49 -0.88 3.07
N GLY A 184 -16.01 -1.03 4.30
CA GLY A 184 -14.69 -0.56 4.69
C GLY A 184 -13.56 -1.21 3.91
N ARG A 185 -13.60 -2.53 3.74
CA ARG A 185 -12.60 -3.30 3.00
C ARG A 185 -12.55 -2.89 1.53
N ILE A 186 -13.70 -2.75 0.87
CA ILE A 186 -13.76 -2.32 -0.53
C ILE A 186 -13.36 -0.85 -0.69
N GLY A 187 -13.70 0.04 0.24
CA GLY A 187 -13.28 1.45 0.22
C GLY A 187 -11.76 1.59 0.25
N ARG A 188 -11.08 0.85 1.15
CA ARG A 188 -9.61 0.82 1.23
C ARG A 188 -8.97 0.18 0.00
N LEU A 189 -9.49 -0.96 -0.46
CA LEU A 189 -9.00 -1.56 -1.71
C LEU A 189 -9.15 -0.59 -2.89
N TRP A 190 -10.31 0.09 -3.00
CA TRP A 190 -10.56 1.00 -4.12
C TRP A 190 -9.62 2.19 -4.13
N GLN A 191 -9.33 2.73 -2.96
CA GLN A 191 -8.26 3.73 -2.83
C GLN A 191 -6.93 3.19 -3.35
N SER A 192 -6.55 1.96 -2.95
CA SER A 192 -5.30 1.33 -3.38
C SER A 192 -5.29 1.05 -4.88
N VAL A 193 -6.42 0.65 -5.50
CA VAL A 193 -6.56 0.49 -6.97
C VAL A 193 -6.21 1.80 -7.70
N ILE A 194 -6.81 2.92 -7.29
CA ILE A 194 -6.57 4.22 -7.94
C ILE A 194 -5.12 4.67 -7.75
N LEU A 195 -4.57 4.53 -6.55
CA LEU A 195 -3.20 4.91 -6.24
C LEU A 195 -2.18 4.05 -7.01
N CYS A 196 -2.37 2.73 -7.08
CA CYS A 196 -1.51 1.82 -7.83
C CYS A 196 -1.54 2.10 -9.35
N ARG A 197 -2.70 2.46 -9.88
CA ARG A 197 -2.83 2.88 -11.29
C ARG A 197 -2.10 4.20 -11.56
N TYR A 198 -2.09 5.11 -10.60
CA TYR A 198 -1.38 6.39 -10.69
C TYR A 198 0.14 6.22 -10.59
N ASN A 199 0.62 5.39 -9.67
CA ASN A 199 2.05 5.14 -9.48
C ASN A 199 2.27 3.74 -8.88
N GLU A 200 3.02 2.89 -9.59
CA GLU A 200 3.28 1.50 -9.20
C GLU A 200 3.98 1.34 -7.84
N LEU A 201 4.66 2.37 -7.34
CA LEU A 201 5.27 2.34 -6.01
C LEU A 201 4.25 2.10 -4.91
N PHE A 202 2.99 2.50 -5.10
CA PHE A 202 1.94 2.25 -4.12
C PHE A 202 1.64 0.76 -3.91
N LYS A 203 2.00 -0.12 -4.86
CA LYS A 203 1.91 -1.58 -4.68
C LYS A 203 2.84 -2.11 -3.57
N LEU A 204 3.81 -1.31 -3.15
CA LEU A 204 4.79 -1.64 -2.10
C LEU A 204 4.49 -0.94 -0.78
N MET A 205 3.56 0.02 -0.79
CA MET A 205 3.32 0.95 0.32
C MET A 205 2.02 0.59 1.05
N PRO A 206 2.09 -0.10 2.20
CA PRO A 206 0.90 -0.52 2.95
C PRO A 206 0.31 0.68 3.70
N ILE A 207 -0.45 1.52 3.02
CA ILE A 207 -1.13 2.70 3.59
C ILE A 207 -2.09 2.26 4.71
N GLU A 208 -2.72 1.11 4.52
CA GLU A 208 -3.64 0.49 5.47
C GLU A 208 -3.00 0.24 6.84
N THR A 209 -1.67 0.02 6.88
CA THR A 209 -0.96 -0.16 8.15
C THR A 209 -0.98 1.13 8.99
N LEU A 210 -0.70 2.29 8.39
CA LEU A 210 -0.78 3.56 9.10
C LEU A 210 -2.23 3.95 9.43
N VAL A 211 -3.20 3.58 8.59
CA VAL A 211 -4.62 3.76 8.90
C VAL A 211 -5.00 2.93 10.12
N TYR A 212 -4.60 1.66 10.18
CA TYR A 212 -4.83 0.79 11.33
C TYR A 212 -4.17 1.32 12.62
N GLU A 213 -2.90 1.72 12.55
CA GLU A 213 -2.18 2.31 13.69
C GLU A 213 -2.82 3.63 14.18
N ASN A 214 -3.58 4.30 13.33
CA ASN A 214 -4.30 5.55 13.62
C ASN A 214 -5.82 5.38 13.53
N GLN A 215 -6.35 4.19 13.82
CA GLN A 215 -7.76 3.81 13.59
C GLN A 215 -8.74 4.77 14.25
N GLN A 216 -8.45 5.25 15.47
CA GLN A 216 -9.31 6.22 16.14
C GLN A 216 -9.40 7.56 15.39
N ARG A 217 -8.27 8.04 14.83
CA ARG A 217 -8.24 9.25 13.99
C ARG A 217 -8.93 9.03 12.64
N TYR A 218 -8.83 7.82 12.09
CA TYR A 218 -9.50 7.43 10.85
C TYR A 218 -11.02 7.56 11.01
N TYR A 219 -11.61 6.94 12.02
CA TYR A 219 -13.04 7.08 12.29
C TYR A 219 -13.43 8.51 12.69
N GLY A 220 -12.59 9.21 13.45
CA GLY A 220 -12.80 10.62 13.79
C GLY A 220 -12.83 11.52 12.54
N SER A 221 -12.01 11.24 11.52
CA SER A 221 -12.01 12.00 10.26
C SER A 221 -13.28 11.75 9.42
N ILE A 222 -13.80 10.51 9.43
CA ILE A 222 -15.08 10.18 8.80
C ILE A 222 -16.22 10.92 9.50
N GLU A 223 -16.23 10.92 10.83
CA GLU A 223 -17.26 11.62 11.62
C GLU A 223 -17.22 13.14 11.41
N ALA A 224 -16.01 13.75 11.44
CA ALA A 224 -15.83 15.17 11.16
C ALA A 224 -16.35 15.53 9.76
N SER A 225 -16.01 14.73 8.76
CA SER A 225 -16.47 14.92 7.38
C SER A 225 -18.00 14.86 7.25
N ARG A 226 -18.63 13.95 7.98
CA ARG A 226 -20.11 13.88 8.02
C ARG A 226 -20.74 15.12 8.65
N LYS A 227 -20.19 15.58 9.78
CA LYS A 227 -20.67 16.79 10.46
C LYS A 227 -20.56 18.04 9.60
N GLU A 228 -19.49 18.14 8.83
CA GLU A 228 -19.22 19.25 7.91
C GLU A 228 -19.95 19.10 6.57
N ASN A 229 -20.57 17.93 6.30
CA ASN A 229 -21.09 17.56 4.99
C ASN A 229 -20.05 17.80 3.87
N SER A 230 -18.79 17.45 4.15
CA SER A 230 -17.64 17.65 3.27
C SER A 230 -16.59 16.59 3.52
N SER A 231 -16.07 15.94 2.46
CA SER A 231 -14.99 14.97 2.61
C SER A 231 -13.61 15.58 2.88
N THR A 232 -13.50 16.90 3.00
CA THR A 232 -12.23 17.61 3.23
C THR A 232 -11.44 17.08 4.44
N PRO A 233 -12.02 16.93 5.66
CA PRO A 233 -11.28 16.39 6.80
C PRO A 233 -10.73 14.98 6.58
N PHE A 234 -11.50 14.13 5.88
CA PHE A 234 -11.06 12.78 5.54
C PHE A 234 -9.94 12.79 4.50
N ILE A 235 -10.02 13.64 3.47
CA ILE A 235 -8.97 13.81 2.46
C ILE A 235 -7.67 14.24 3.14
N GLU A 236 -7.71 15.22 4.04
CA GLU A 236 -6.55 15.69 4.78
C GLU A 236 -5.91 14.57 5.60
N PHE A 237 -6.72 13.80 6.33
CA PHE A 237 -6.23 12.66 7.10
C PHE A 237 -5.57 11.60 6.20
N MET A 238 -6.25 11.19 5.13
CA MET A 238 -5.72 10.15 4.23
C MET A 238 -4.45 10.58 3.51
N MET A 239 -4.37 11.84 3.07
CA MET A 239 -3.15 12.38 2.47
C MET A 239 -1.99 12.45 3.48
N GLU A 240 -2.27 12.67 4.77
CA GLU A 240 -1.27 12.54 5.82
C GLU A 240 -0.77 11.09 5.95
N MET A 241 -1.67 10.12 5.94
CA MET A 241 -1.29 8.69 6.00
C MET A 241 -0.46 8.30 4.78
N ILE A 242 -0.86 8.72 3.58
CA ILE A 242 -0.12 8.50 2.34
C ILE A 242 1.30 9.09 2.44
N SER A 243 1.42 10.38 2.82
CA SER A 243 2.73 11.05 2.97
C SER A 243 3.64 10.33 3.97
N LYS A 244 3.11 9.97 5.15
CA LYS A 244 3.85 9.23 6.17
C LYS A 244 4.24 7.82 5.73
N THR A 245 3.39 7.14 4.95
CA THR A 245 3.73 5.82 4.39
C THR A 245 4.89 5.94 3.42
N ILE A 246 4.91 6.98 2.58
CA ILE A 246 6.03 7.24 1.67
C ILE A 246 7.32 7.54 2.46
N ASP A 247 7.22 8.33 3.54
CA ASP A 247 8.36 8.59 4.42
C ASP A 247 8.87 7.30 5.07
N ALA A 248 7.97 6.49 5.62
CA ALA A 248 8.32 5.21 6.21
C ALA A 248 8.91 4.25 5.17
N PHE A 249 8.40 4.25 3.95
CA PHE A 249 8.95 3.49 2.83
C PHE A 249 10.30 4.07 2.38
N GLY A 250 10.45 5.39 2.32
CA GLY A 250 11.71 6.10 2.05
C GLY A 250 12.73 5.94 3.20
N ILE A 251 12.27 5.87 4.45
CA ILE A 251 13.06 5.56 5.65
C ILE A 251 13.26 4.05 5.79
N ASP A 252 12.30 3.21 5.44
CA ASP A 252 12.41 1.77 5.19
C ASP A 252 13.09 1.45 3.84
N GLY A 253 13.30 2.46 2.97
CA GLY A 253 14.38 2.45 1.99
C GLY A 253 15.76 2.37 2.69
N ASP A 254 15.85 2.62 4.00
CA ASP A 254 16.88 2.12 4.90
C ASP A 254 16.66 0.66 5.35
N ARG A 255 15.51 0.06 5.13
CA ARG A 255 15.31 -1.40 5.15
C ARG A 255 15.64 -1.95 3.79
N LEU A 256 16.85 -2.41 3.66
CA LEU A 256 17.19 -3.30 2.56
C LEU A 256 16.49 -4.63 2.79
N PRO A 257 15.72 -5.15 1.81
CA PRO A 257 14.95 -6.38 1.98
C PRO A 257 15.81 -7.51 2.53
N GLY A 258 15.37 -8.10 3.63
CA GLY A 258 16.07 -9.20 4.26
C GLY A 258 17.32 -8.83 5.09
N LEU A 259 17.81 -7.60 5.05
CA LEU A 259 18.99 -7.20 5.83
C LEU A 259 18.59 -6.88 7.28
N ASN A 260 19.25 -7.51 8.25
CA ASN A 260 19.04 -7.24 9.66
C ASN A 260 19.35 -5.75 9.98
N LYS A 261 18.44 -5.09 10.73
CA LYS A 261 18.53 -3.67 11.13
C LYS A 261 19.86 -3.28 11.78
N GLU A 262 20.54 -4.22 12.43
CA GLU A 262 21.84 -3.96 13.06
C GLU A 262 22.95 -3.63 12.04
N TYR A 263 22.91 -4.24 10.86
CA TYR A 263 23.85 -3.93 9.79
C TYR A 263 23.60 -2.55 9.19
N LEU A 264 22.33 -2.17 9.04
CA LEU A 264 21.94 -0.86 8.51
C LEU A 264 22.42 0.31 9.37
N LYS A 265 22.41 0.13 10.70
CA LYS A 265 22.89 1.16 11.64
C LYS A 265 24.39 1.47 11.49
N LYS A 266 25.17 0.55 10.92
CA LYS A 266 26.62 0.68 10.73
C LYS A 266 26.98 1.34 9.40
N LEU A 267 26.03 1.55 8.50
CA LEU A 267 26.23 2.08 7.18
C LEU A 267 25.84 3.57 7.11
N ASN A 268 26.66 4.36 6.45
CA ASN A 268 26.32 5.73 6.10
C ASN A 268 25.39 5.80 4.88
N LYS A 269 24.93 7.01 4.53
CA LYS A 269 23.97 7.21 3.42
C LYS A 269 24.48 6.65 2.09
N GLY A 270 25.75 6.92 1.72
CA GLY A 270 26.32 6.45 0.46
C GLY A 270 26.49 4.92 0.40
N GLU A 271 26.83 4.28 1.51
CA GLU A 271 26.96 2.83 1.63
C GLU A 271 25.58 2.15 1.51
N LYS A 272 24.55 2.74 2.11
CA LYS A 272 23.16 2.29 1.98
C LYS A 272 22.65 2.43 0.53
N GLU A 273 22.94 3.56 -0.13
CA GLU A 273 22.61 3.77 -1.54
C GLU A 273 23.32 2.77 -2.47
N MET A 274 24.61 2.51 -2.23
CA MET A 274 25.36 1.49 -2.96
C MET A 274 24.76 0.11 -2.78
N LEU A 275 24.41 -0.26 -1.54
CA LEU A 275 23.81 -1.56 -1.25
C LEU A 275 22.41 -1.70 -1.89
N ARG A 276 21.60 -0.63 -1.92
CA ARG A 276 20.32 -0.59 -2.66
C ARG A 276 20.53 -0.81 -4.16
N ASN A 277 21.50 -0.14 -4.73
CA ASN A 277 21.84 -0.33 -6.13
C ASN A 277 22.22 -1.79 -6.43
N ILE A 278 23.00 -2.40 -5.55
CA ILE A 278 23.38 -3.81 -5.68
C ILE A 278 22.15 -4.71 -5.62
N ILE A 279 21.30 -4.58 -4.60
CA ILE A 279 20.11 -5.41 -4.42
C ILE A 279 19.09 -5.18 -5.55
N GLY A 280 18.96 -3.96 -6.05
CA GLY A 280 18.02 -3.61 -7.12
C GLY A 280 18.45 -4.04 -8.52
N ASN A 281 19.72 -4.35 -8.77
CA ASN A 281 20.23 -4.66 -10.10
C ASN A 281 20.79 -6.09 -10.24
N PHE A 282 21.03 -6.79 -9.12
CA PHE A 282 21.70 -8.09 -9.11
C PHE A 282 20.96 -9.08 -8.21
N ASP A 283 20.90 -10.34 -8.63
CA ASP A 283 20.38 -11.42 -7.80
C ASP A 283 21.39 -11.84 -6.71
N THR A 284 20.91 -12.53 -5.68
CA THR A 284 21.73 -12.89 -4.50
C THR A 284 22.94 -13.77 -4.85
N ASP A 285 22.92 -14.46 -5.96
CA ASP A 285 24.00 -15.35 -6.44
C ASP A 285 24.87 -14.72 -7.52
N ASP A 286 24.54 -13.50 -7.95
CA ASP A 286 25.28 -12.81 -9.00
C ASP A 286 26.68 -12.43 -8.52
N LYS A 287 27.66 -12.67 -9.42
CA LYS A 287 29.05 -12.25 -9.23
C LYS A 287 29.24 -10.84 -9.76
N ILE A 288 29.06 -9.87 -8.91
CA ILE A 288 29.07 -8.44 -9.23
C ILE A 288 30.49 -7.93 -9.40
N THR A 289 30.74 -7.18 -10.46
CA THR A 289 32.02 -6.54 -10.73
C THR A 289 31.96 -5.03 -10.53
N MET A 290 33.11 -4.41 -10.31
CA MET A 290 33.18 -2.95 -10.20
C MET A 290 32.77 -2.22 -11.50
N GLY A 291 33.00 -2.86 -12.66
CA GLY A 291 32.57 -2.32 -13.96
C GLY A 291 31.04 -2.23 -14.05
N GLN A 292 30.32 -3.28 -13.71
CA GLN A 292 28.86 -3.30 -13.69
C GLN A 292 28.30 -2.23 -12.73
N LEU A 293 28.93 -2.04 -11.56
CA LEU A 293 28.48 -1.01 -10.61
C LEU A 293 28.77 0.41 -11.13
N SER A 294 29.85 0.62 -11.88
CA SER A 294 30.11 1.93 -12.49
C SER A 294 29.10 2.31 -13.58
N GLU A 295 28.44 1.33 -14.19
CA GLU A 295 27.38 1.54 -15.19
C GLU A 295 26.02 1.81 -14.55
N THR A 296 25.81 1.35 -13.30
CA THR A 296 24.52 1.43 -12.60
C THR A 296 24.48 2.50 -11.52
N THR A 297 25.61 3.17 -11.21
CA THR A 297 25.70 4.21 -10.18
C THR A 297 26.31 5.50 -10.72
N TYR A 298 26.02 6.61 -10.05
CA TYR A 298 26.65 7.92 -10.32
C TYR A 298 27.96 8.14 -9.51
N TYR A 299 28.41 7.12 -8.76
CA TYR A 299 29.61 7.23 -7.95
C TYR A 299 30.88 7.11 -8.77
N SER A 300 31.91 7.87 -8.37
CA SER A 300 33.24 7.67 -8.93
C SER A 300 33.80 6.29 -8.59
N ASN A 301 34.71 5.78 -9.39
CA ASN A 301 35.37 4.49 -9.15
C ASN A 301 36.04 4.42 -7.76
N SER A 302 36.52 5.54 -7.23
CA SER A 302 37.10 5.63 -5.89
C SER A 302 36.01 5.46 -4.81
N ALA A 303 34.88 6.14 -4.97
CA ALA A 303 33.74 6.02 -4.05
C ALA A 303 33.15 4.59 -4.05
N ILE A 304 32.99 3.99 -5.24
CA ILE A 304 32.51 2.59 -5.37
C ILE A 304 33.43 1.65 -4.60
N ARG A 305 34.77 1.79 -4.76
CA ARG A 305 35.74 0.95 -4.01
C ARG A 305 35.59 1.10 -2.50
N ASN A 306 35.44 2.32 -2.02
CA ASN A 306 35.30 2.59 -0.58
C ASN A 306 34.01 1.99 -0.02
N HIS A 307 32.90 2.13 -0.74
CA HIS A 307 31.62 1.55 -0.34
C HIS A 307 31.67 0.00 -0.37
N LEU A 308 32.22 -0.62 -1.42
CA LEU A 308 32.38 -2.07 -1.52
C LEU A 308 33.29 -2.61 -0.41
N LYS A 309 34.38 -1.89 -0.09
CA LYS A 309 35.27 -2.25 1.03
C LYS A 309 34.47 -2.28 2.34
N LYS A 310 33.74 -1.21 2.65
CA LYS A 310 32.95 -1.12 3.89
C LYS A 310 31.88 -2.23 3.96
N LEU A 311 31.12 -2.46 2.87
CA LEU A 311 30.13 -3.52 2.81
C LEU A 311 30.73 -4.93 2.98
N THR A 312 31.97 -5.12 2.52
CA THR A 312 32.72 -6.38 2.72
C THR A 312 33.22 -6.52 4.16
N ASP A 313 33.77 -5.44 4.75
CA ASP A 313 34.23 -5.42 6.15
C ASP A 313 33.08 -5.71 7.12
N GLU A 314 31.87 -5.21 6.84
CA GLU A 314 30.63 -5.52 7.59
C GLU A 314 30.02 -6.88 7.22
N LYS A 315 30.67 -7.68 6.37
CA LYS A 315 30.22 -9.02 5.94
C LYS A 315 28.87 -9.03 5.20
N ILE A 316 28.42 -7.90 4.69
CA ILE A 316 27.20 -7.80 3.87
C ILE A 316 27.48 -8.33 2.46
N LEU A 317 28.70 -8.09 1.95
CA LEU A 317 29.21 -8.70 0.73
C LEU A 317 30.32 -9.69 1.02
N VAL A 318 30.41 -10.70 0.19
CA VAL A 318 31.56 -11.64 0.16
C VAL A 318 32.35 -11.34 -1.10
N ALA A 319 33.64 -11.01 -0.93
CA ALA A 319 34.53 -10.74 -2.05
C ALA A 319 35.33 -12.01 -2.42
N SER A 320 35.52 -12.25 -3.72
CA SER A 320 36.36 -13.33 -4.26
C SER A 320 37.23 -12.81 -5.41
N GLY A 321 38.41 -13.38 -5.59
CA GLY A 321 39.39 -12.96 -6.58
C GLY A 321 40.17 -11.71 -6.16
N GLU A 322 41.18 -11.35 -6.97
CA GLU A 322 42.11 -10.22 -6.70
C GLU A 322 42.12 -9.20 -7.83
N ASN A 323 42.48 -7.97 -7.50
CA ASN A 323 42.66 -6.87 -8.44
C ASN A 323 41.47 -6.65 -9.40
N LYS A 324 41.69 -6.59 -10.70
CA LYS A 324 40.67 -6.38 -11.73
C LYS A 324 39.70 -7.54 -11.86
N GLY A 325 40.03 -8.71 -11.35
CA GLY A 325 39.15 -9.90 -11.32
C GLY A 325 38.31 -10.02 -10.05
N ARG A 326 38.34 -9.07 -9.14
CA ARG A 326 37.58 -9.11 -7.88
C ARG A 326 36.08 -9.02 -8.14
N LYS A 327 35.35 -9.99 -7.57
CA LYS A 327 33.89 -10.12 -7.67
C LYS A 327 33.28 -10.09 -6.27
N TYR A 328 32.05 -9.58 -6.18
CA TYR A 328 31.29 -9.46 -4.95
C TYR A 328 29.97 -10.19 -5.07
N VAL A 329 29.54 -10.82 -4.01
CA VAL A 329 28.27 -11.56 -3.92
C VAL A 329 27.58 -11.17 -2.63
N LEU A 330 26.27 -11.05 -2.61
CA LEU A 330 25.49 -10.80 -1.40
C LEU A 330 25.62 -11.99 -0.42
N ASN A 331 25.91 -11.69 0.85
CA ASN A 331 26.05 -12.72 1.87
C ASN A 331 24.67 -13.18 2.38
N LYS A 332 24.17 -14.30 1.87
CA LYS A 332 22.86 -14.86 2.22
C LYS A 332 22.61 -15.02 3.73
N LYS A 333 23.66 -15.15 4.56
CA LYS A 333 23.52 -15.30 6.01
C LYS A 333 23.11 -14.00 6.72
N VAL A 334 23.30 -12.87 6.05
CA VAL A 334 23.00 -11.53 6.58
C VAL A 334 21.62 -11.07 6.12
N PHE A 335 21.14 -11.67 5.04
CA PHE A 335 19.79 -11.52 4.50
C PHE A 335 18.95 -12.69 5.02
N SER A 336 18.34 -12.53 6.19
CA SER A 336 17.36 -13.49 6.72
C SER A 336 16.00 -13.25 6.06
N PRO A 337 15.23 -14.34 5.78
CA PRO A 337 13.88 -14.22 5.28
C PRO A 337 12.95 -13.55 6.27
#